data_aa95cd518913fe7d269b06b983732b99
#
_entry.id   aa95cd518913fe7d269b06b983732b99
#
_cell.length_a   1.000
_cell.length_b   1.000
_cell.length_c   1.000
_cell.angle_alpha   90.00
_cell.angle_beta   90.00
_cell.angle_gamma   90.00
#
_symmetry.space_group_name_H-M   'P 1'
#
loop_
_entity.id
_entity.type
_entity.pdbx_description
1 polymer ?
#
loop_
_entity_poly.entity_id
_entity_poly.type
_entity_poly.pdbx_seq_one_letter_code
_entity_poly.pdbx_strand_id
1 'polypeptide(L)'
;MNKMGIVKERFVGVVHVQNTSSLSLKAGIDSLLAEHSLSLSKVRSQGYDGASNMQGKFNGLKTLILNENKCAYSIHCFSHQLQLTLVALARENIYVGDLFDEIGKLLNVVGSSCKRHDLLREKQAEKLREALNNDEIETGRGLNQQLAPIRAGDTRWGSHYKSLVNVSRMFDSIMDVLEIIELEGETPPQLYGMMPLHE
;
A
#
# COMPACT_ATOMS: atom_id res chain seq x y z
N MET A 1 -22.66 15.33 15.83
CA MET A 1 -22.38 16.80 15.85
C MET A 1 -22.45 17.28 17.29
N ASN A 2 -21.61 18.22 17.67
CA ASN A 2 -21.77 18.93 18.94
C ASN A 2 -22.93 19.96 18.85
N LYS A 3 -23.22 20.65 19.95
CA LYS A 3 -24.28 21.67 19.97
C LYS A 3 -24.07 22.83 18.95
N MET A 4 -22.88 22.95 18.39
CA MET A 4 -22.50 23.95 17.36
C MET A 4 -22.49 23.39 15.93
N GLY A 5 -23.03 22.19 15.70
CA GLY A 5 -23.08 21.56 14.38
C GLY A 5 -21.74 20.99 13.87
N ILE A 6 -20.66 21.01 14.67
CA ILE A 6 -19.36 20.52 14.26
C ILE A 6 -19.34 18.99 14.28
N VAL A 7 -18.94 18.38 13.15
CA VAL A 7 -18.69 16.95 13.05
C VAL A 7 -17.42 16.60 13.84
N LYS A 8 -17.48 15.56 14.65
CA LYS A 8 -16.32 15.03 15.36
C LYS A 8 -16.07 13.61 14.94
N GLU A 9 -14.85 13.31 14.52
CA GLU A 9 -14.37 11.97 14.34
C GLU A 9 -13.99 11.36 15.69
N ARG A 10 -14.38 10.12 15.90
CA ARG A 10 -14.03 9.36 17.09
C ARG A 10 -13.66 7.94 16.70
N PHE A 11 -12.55 7.48 17.18
CA PHE A 11 -12.22 6.07 17.16
C PHE A 11 -13.17 5.32 18.08
N VAL A 12 -13.84 4.27 17.55
CA VAL A 12 -14.83 3.49 18.29
C VAL A 12 -14.23 2.18 18.79
N GLY A 13 -13.38 1.52 17.99
CA GLY A 13 -12.74 0.28 18.39
C GLY A 13 -12.12 -0.50 17.23
N VAL A 14 -11.53 -1.64 17.56
CA VAL A 14 -11.01 -2.63 16.61
C VAL A 14 -11.63 -3.98 16.97
N VAL A 15 -12.21 -4.66 15.97
CA VAL A 15 -12.79 -5.98 16.12
C VAL A 15 -12.07 -6.96 15.24
N HIS A 16 -11.63 -8.08 15.82
CA HIS A 16 -11.11 -9.18 15.03
C HIS A 16 -12.24 -9.92 14.32
N VAL A 17 -12.10 -10.13 13.01
CA VAL A 17 -13.03 -10.93 12.20
C VAL A 17 -12.31 -12.13 11.61
N GLN A 18 -12.97 -13.30 11.59
CA GLN A 18 -12.36 -14.53 11.07
C GLN A 18 -12.18 -14.51 9.55
N ASN A 19 -13.01 -13.78 8.84
CA ASN A 19 -12.94 -13.59 7.40
C ASN A 19 -13.54 -12.24 7.00
N THR A 20 -13.32 -11.82 5.77
CA THR A 20 -13.79 -10.54 5.22
C THR A 20 -15.10 -10.65 4.45
N SER A 21 -15.90 -11.70 4.65
CA SER A 21 -17.25 -11.76 4.06
C SER A 21 -18.14 -10.64 4.61
N SER A 22 -19.10 -10.20 3.81
CA SER A 22 -20.03 -9.13 4.19
C SER A 22 -20.79 -9.45 5.50
N LEU A 23 -21.15 -10.72 5.69
CA LEU A 23 -21.84 -11.18 6.90
C LEU A 23 -20.94 -11.12 8.14
N SER A 24 -19.69 -11.58 8.00
CA SER A 24 -18.72 -11.53 9.10
C SER A 24 -18.40 -10.09 9.51
N LEU A 25 -18.22 -9.20 8.52
CA LEU A 25 -17.98 -7.77 8.76
C LEU A 25 -19.21 -7.12 9.43
N LYS A 26 -20.43 -7.45 8.96
CA LYS A 26 -21.65 -6.94 9.59
C LYS A 26 -21.76 -7.39 11.05
N ALA A 27 -21.55 -8.68 11.33
CA ALA A 27 -21.57 -9.20 12.70
C ALA A 27 -20.54 -8.50 13.61
N GLY A 28 -19.33 -8.20 13.10
CA GLY A 28 -18.33 -7.41 13.81
C GLY A 28 -18.80 -5.98 14.12
N ILE A 29 -19.46 -5.31 13.16
CA ILE A 29 -20.03 -3.98 13.35
C ILE A 29 -21.16 -4.01 14.39
N ASP A 30 -22.05 -4.98 14.31
CA ASP A 30 -23.16 -5.13 15.26
C ASP A 30 -22.64 -5.34 16.70
N SER A 31 -21.64 -6.20 16.85
CA SER A 31 -20.97 -6.44 18.15
C SER A 31 -20.36 -5.16 18.71
N LEU A 32 -19.59 -4.43 17.87
CA LEU A 32 -18.95 -3.19 18.29
C LEU A 32 -19.96 -2.11 18.68
N LEU A 33 -21.04 -1.97 17.92
CA LEU A 33 -22.12 -1.04 18.26
C LEU A 33 -22.79 -1.41 19.60
N ALA A 34 -23.04 -2.70 19.81
CA ALA A 34 -23.65 -3.21 21.06
C ALA A 34 -22.77 -2.93 22.28
N GLU A 35 -21.45 -3.11 22.18
CA GLU A 35 -20.50 -2.76 23.26
C GLU A 35 -20.61 -1.29 23.69
N HIS A 36 -20.95 -0.41 22.75
CA HIS A 36 -21.15 1.02 23.03
C HIS A 36 -22.61 1.41 23.29
N SER A 37 -23.50 0.44 23.56
CA SER A 37 -24.93 0.67 23.73
C SER A 37 -25.57 1.43 22.55
N LEU A 38 -25.06 1.15 21.34
CA LEU A 38 -25.55 1.67 20.06
C LEU A 38 -26.22 0.53 19.26
N SER A 39 -26.99 0.90 18.28
CA SER A 39 -27.59 -0.03 17.33
C SER A 39 -27.56 0.54 15.91
N LEU A 40 -27.72 -0.32 14.91
CA LEU A 40 -27.80 0.10 13.51
C LEU A 40 -28.90 1.13 13.25
N SER A 41 -29.97 1.17 14.03
CA SER A 41 -31.05 2.16 13.89
C SER A 41 -30.59 3.62 14.06
N LYS A 42 -29.47 3.83 14.76
CA LYS A 42 -28.87 5.15 14.96
C LYS A 42 -27.87 5.55 13.88
N VAL A 43 -27.46 4.62 13.01
CA VAL A 43 -26.54 4.90 11.91
C VAL A 43 -27.25 5.75 10.85
N ARG A 44 -26.62 6.81 10.37
CA ARG A 44 -27.17 7.71 9.35
C ARG A 44 -26.40 7.62 8.03
N SER A 45 -25.16 7.17 8.08
CA SER A 45 -24.36 6.96 6.88
C SER A 45 -23.33 5.87 7.10
N GLN A 46 -22.88 5.30 6.00
CA GLN A 46 -21.83 4.31 5.93
C GLN A 46 -20.94 4.61 4.74
N GLY A 47 -19.63 4.54 4.90
CA GLY A 47 -18.65 4.85 3.86
C GLY A 47 -17.64 3.73 3.70
N TYR A 48 -17.50 3.20 2.48
CA TYR A 48 -16.60 2.10 2.17
C TYR A 48 -15.85 2.35 0.86
N ASP A 49 -14.81 1.57 0.63
CA ASP A 49 -14.16 1.47 -0.68
C ASP A 49 -15.03 0.72 -1.70
N GLY A 50 -14.47 0.49 -2.92
CA GLY A 50 -15.16 -0.18 -4.01
C GLY A 50 -15.16 -1.71 -3.96
N ALA A 51 -14.64 -2.33 -2.89
CA ALA A 51 -14.55 -3.78 -2.80
C ALA A 51 -15.93 -4.46 -2.90
N SER A 52 -16.01 -5.61 -3.55
CA SER A 52 -17.26 -6.30 -3.83
C SER A 52 -18.02 -6.74 -2.58
N ASN A 53 -17.29 -7.14 -1.52
CA ASN A 53 -17.86 -7.45 -0.21
C ASN A 53 -18.46 -6.23 0.49
N MET A 54 -18.02 -5.01 0.15
CA MET A 54 -18.56 -3.76 0.67
C MET A 54 -19.73 -3.25 -0.17
N GLN A 55 -19.53 -3.15 -1.50
CA GLN A 55 -20.43 -2.46 -2.43
C GLN A 55 -21.39 -3.37 -3.20
N GLY A 56 -21.31 -4.70 -3.01
CA GLY A 56 -22.15 -5.65 -3.74
C GLY A 56 -23.63 -5.32 -3.66
N LYS A 57 -24.31 -5.33 -4.83
CA LYS A 57 -25.70 -4.91 -4.98
C LYS A 57 -26.67 -5.74 -4.14
N PHE A 58 -26.44 -7.03 -3.97
CA PHE A 58 -27.34 -7.94 -3.29
C PHE A 58 -26.85 -8.30 -1.88
N ASN A 59 -25.58 -8.66 -1.75
CA ASN A 59 -25.00 -9.21 -0.52
C ASN A 59 -23.80 -8.41 0.01
N GLY A 60 -23.55 -7.21 -0.52
CA GLY A 60 -22.51 -6.35 0.02
C GLY A 60 -22.89 -5.79 1.39
N LEU A 61 -21.88 -5.47 2.21
CA LEU A 61 -22.09 -4.94 3.56
C LEU A 61 -23.06 -3.74 3.57
N LYS A 62 -22.91 -2.81 2.62
CA LYS A 62 -23.82 -1.67 2.48
C LYS A 62 -25.29 -2.10 2.35
N THR A 63 -25.52 -3.14 1.57
CA THR A 63 -26.88 -3.64 1.29
C THR A 63 -27.46 -4.34 2.52
N LEU A 64 -26.65 -5.12 3.23
CA LEU A 64 -27.07 -5.76 4.48
C LEU A 64 -27.49 -4.72 5.53
N ILE A 65 -26.71 -3.65 5.69
CA ILE A 65 -27.02 -2.56 6.62
C ILE A 65 -28.25 -1.78 6.15
N LEU A 66 -28.36 -1.44 4.85
CA LEU A 66 -29.52 -0.74 4.30
C LEU A 66 -30.84 -1.54 4.40
N ASN A 67 -30.77 -2.86 4.37
CA ASN A 67 -31.97 -3.70 4.56
C ASN A 67 -32.55 -3.58 5.97
N GLU A 68 -31.70 -3.39 6.98
CA GLU A 68 -32.11 -3.18 8.37
C GLU A 68 -32.42 -1.70 8.68
N ASN A 69 -31.62 -0.79 8.12
CA ASN A 69 -31.79 0.64 8.35
C ASN A 69 -31.70 1.44 7.03
N LYS A 70 -32.85 1.78 6.47
CA LYS A 70 -32.95 2.57 5.23
C LYS A 70 -32.34 3.98 5.33
N CYS A 71 -32.13 4.49 6.54
CA CYS A 71 -31.53 5.80 6.79
C CYS A 71 -30.01 5.76 6.83
N ALA A 72 -29.37 4.61 6.78
CA ALA A 72 -27.92 4.44 6.74
C ALA A 72 -27.38 4.61 5.31
N TYR A 73 -27.49 5.82 4.76
CA TYR A 73 -27.07 6.12 3.39
C TYR A 73 -25.63 5.70 3.11
N SER A 74 -25.42 5.03 1.97
CA SER A 74 -24.10 4.54 1.59
C SER A 74 -23.38 5.54 0.69
N ILE A 75 -22.14 5.84 1.04
CA ILE A 75 -21.24 6.70 0.28
C ILE A 75 -20.01 5.90 -0.12
N HIS A 76 -19.58 6.03 -1.37
CA HIS A 76 -18.26 5.53 -1.78
C HIS A 76 -17.18 6.46 -1.24
N CYS A 77 -16.16 5.89 -0.61
CA CYS A 77 -15.06 6.65 0.00
C CYS A 77 -14.40 7.59 -1.02
N PHE A 78 -14.50 8.90 -0.82
CA PHE A 78 -13.91 9.89 -1.73
C PHE A 78 -12.39 9.80 -1.79
N SER A 79 -11.72 9.49 -0.67
CA SER A 79 -10.27 9.28 -0.67
C SER A 79 -9.89 8.09 -1.56
N HIS A 80 -10.68 7.02 -1.56
CA HIS A 80 -10.44 5.88 -2.44
C HIS A 80 -10.69 6.24 -3.91
N GLN A 81 -11.77 6.97 -4.21
CA GLN A 81 -12.05 7.46 -5.56
C GLN A 81 -10.92 8.35 -6.09
N LEU A 82 -10.41 9.26 -5.25
CA LEU A 82 -9.26 10.10 -5.60
C LEU A 82 -8.03 9.26 -5.93
N GLN A 83 -7.71 8.25 -5.10
CA GLN A 83 -6.59 7.35 -5.37
C GLN A 83 -6.74 6.63 -6.70
N LEU A 84 -7.92 6.08 -6.99
CA LEU A 84 -8.20 5.42 -8.27
C LEU A 84 -8.06 6.38 -9.46
N THR A 85 -8.54 7.61 -9.33
CA THR A 85 -8.44 8.63 -10.38
C THR A 85 -6.97 8.99 -10.66
N LEU A 86 -6.16 9.18 -9.63
CA LEU A 86 -4.74 9.49 -9.77
C LEU A 86 -3.98 8.33 -10.45
N VAL A 87 -4.26 7.09 -10.06
CA VAL A 87 -3.64 5.90 -10.70
C VAL A 87 -4.07 5.79 -12.16
N ALA A 88 -5.36 6.00 -12.47
CA ALA A 88 -5.85 5.97 -13.85
C ALA A 88 -5.18 7.05 -14.70
N LEU A 89 -5.13 8.29 -14.22
CA LEU A 89 -4.47 9.41 -14.91
C LEU A 89 -2.98 9.15 -15.17
N ALA A 90 -2.29 8.57 -14.19
CA ALA A 90 -0.87 8.23 -14.33
C ALA A 90 -0.65 7.15 -15.41
N ARG A 91 -1.54 6.16 -15.50
CA ARG A 91 -1.49 5.10 -16.51
C ARG A 91 -1.80 5.59 -17.93
N GLU A 92 -2.59 6.65 -18.08
CA GLU A 92 -2.84 7.27 -19.41
C GLU A 92 -1.58 7.96 -19.97
N ASN A 93 -0.65 8.38 -19.11
CA ASN A 93 0.63 8.92 -19.55
C ASN A 93 1.62 7.77 -19.79
N ILE A 94 1.97 7.53 -21.06
CA ILE A 94 2.80 6.40 -21.46
C ILE A 94 4.16 6.37 -20.72
N TYR A 95 4.80 7.52 -20.54
CA TYR A 95 6.12 7.59 -19.86
C TYR A 95 6.01 7.26 -18.39
N VAL A 96 4.92 7.68 -17.72
CA VAL A 96 4.69 7.38 -16.30
C VAL A 96 4.29 5.91 -16.13
N GLY A 97 3.48 5.38 -17.03
CA GLY A 97 3.12 3.96 -17.07
C GLY A 97 4.36 3.09 -17.20
N ASP A 98 5.16 3.35 -18.23
CA ASP A 98 6.40 2.62 -18.52
C ASP A 98 7.37 2.68 -17.32
N LEU A 99 7.56 3.87 -16.71
CA LEU A 99 8.41 4.03 -15.53
C LEU A 99 7.99 3.09 -14.38
N PHE A 100 6.69 3.03 -14.07
CA PHE A 100 6.21 2.17 -12.98
C PHE A 100 6.24 0.69 -13.34
N ASP A 101 6.09 0.33 -14.60
CA ASP A 101 6.26 -1.04 -15.08
C ASP A 101 7.72 -1.48 -14.96
N GLU A 102 8.67 -0.63 -15.34
CA GLU A 102 10.11 -0.91 -15.20
C GLU A 102 10.51 -1.03 -13.72
N ILE A 103 10.07 -0.10 -12.87
CA ILE A 103 10.26 -0.19 -11.42
C ILE A 103 9.67 -1.50 -10.88
N GLY A 104 8.49 -1.88 -11.35
CA GLY A 104 7.84 -3.14 -10.97
C GLY A 104 8.66 -4.37 -11.34
N LYS A 105 9.21 -4.42 -12.56
CA LYS A 105 10.11 -5.48 -13.03
C LYS A 105 11.38 -5.55 -12.19
N LEU A 106 12.02 -4.40 -11.96
CA LEU A 106 13.22 -4.27 -11.15
C LEU A 106 13.02 -4.81 -9.72
N LEU A 107 11.95 -4.36 -9.06
CA LEU A 107 11.62 -4.80 -7.70
C LEU A 107 11.24 -6.29 -7.64
N ASN A 108 10.64 -6.84 -8.69
CA ASN A 108 10.38 -8.27 -8.78
C ASN A 108 11.68 -9.06 -8.90
N VAL A 109 12.63 -8.61 -9.72
CA VAL A 109 13.93 -9.29 -9.87
C VAL A 109 14.68 -9.35 -8.54
N VAL A 110 14.78 -8.23 -7.85
CA VAL A 110 15.53 -8.15 -6.59
C VAL A 110 14.77 -8.80 -5.43
N GLY A 111 13.43 -8.70 -5.41
CA GLY A 111 12.60 -9.17 -4.31
C GLY A 111 12.11 -10.62 -4.42
N SER A 112 12.15 -11.27 -5.60
CA SER A 112 11.59 -12.61 -5.81
C SER A 112 12.47 -13.75 -5.31
N SER A 113 13.76 -13.52 -5.11
CA SER A 113 14.71 -14.50 -4.60
C SER A 113 15.18 -14.13 -3.20
N CYS A 114 15.11 -15.07 -2.25
CA CYS A 114 15.64 -14.87 -0.89
C CYS A 114 17.13 -14.49 -0.94
N LYS A 115 17.94 -15.14 -1.80
CA LYS A 115 19.36 -14.83 -1.97
C LYS A 115 19.57 -13.37 -2.37
N ARG A 116 18.83 -12.89 -3.39
CA ARG A 116 18.94 -11.51 -3.89
C ARG A 116 18.43 -10.47 -2.89
N HIS A 117 17.35 -10.82 -2.19
CA HIS A 117 16.81 -9.97 -1.13
C HIS A 117 17.78 -9.81 0.03
N ASP A 118 18.43 -10.89 0.46
CA ASP A 118 19.44 -10.85 1.52
C ASP A 118 20.68 -10.08 1.07
N LEU A 119 21.12 -10.26 -0.18
CA LEU A 119 22.21 -9.49 -0.78
C LEU A 119 21.91 -7.98 -0.80
N LEU A 120 20.68 -7.59 -1.18
CA LEU A 120 20.26 -6.18 -1.13
C LEU A 120 20.32 -5.62 0.31
N ARG A 121 19.91 -6.41 1.29
CA ARG A 121 19.97 -6.01 2.71
C ARG A 121 21.42 -5.81 3.17
N GLU A 122 22.30 -6.70 2.75
CA GLU A 122 23.72 -6.63 3.06
C GLU A 122 24.35 -5.38 2.45
N LYS A 123 24.10 -5.08 1.16
CA LYS A 123 24.58 -3.88 0.48
C LYS A 123 24.04 -2.58 1.12
N GLN A 124 22.77 -2.54 1.51
CA GLN A 124 22.24 -1.39 2.26
C GLN A 124 22.93 -1.21 3.61
N ALA A 125 23.20 -2.30 4.35
CA ALA A 125 23.87 -2.24 5.65
C ALA A 125 25.35 -1.84 5.51
N GLU A 126 26.02 -2.21 4.42
CA GLU A 126 27.39 -1.81 4.10
C GLU A 126 27.46 -0.29 3.86
N LYS A 127 26.63 0.23 2.93
CA LYS A 127 26.57 1.68 2.63
C LYS A 127 26.18 2.53 3.84
N LEU A 128 25.27 2.03 4.67
CA LEU A 128 24.91 2.71 5.91
C LEU A 128 26.10 2.80 6.88
N ARG A 129 26.89 1.72 7.00
CA ARG A 129 28.09 1.72 7.85
C ARG A 129 29.16 2.67 7.32
N GLU A 130 29.36 2.72 6.01
CA GLU A 130 30.27 3.65 5.38
C GLU A 130 29.88 5.11 5.61
N ALA A 131 28.60 5.45 5.38
CA ALA A 131 28.07 6.79 5.59
C ALA A 131 28.15 7.24 7.07
N LEU A 132 27.96 6.31 8.01
CA LEU A 132 28.14 6.57 9.45
C LEU A 132 29.61 6.81 9.81
N ASN A 133 30.54 6.04 9.22
CA ASN A 133 31.98 6.21 9.46
C ASN A 133 32.51 7.53 8.90
N ASN A 134 31.87 8.05 7.85
CA ASN A 134 32.23 9.30 7.20
C ASN A 134 31.53 10.53 7.81
N ASP A 135 30.74 10.36 8.89
CA ASP A 135 29.92 11.41 9.50
C ASP A 135 28.92 12.08 8.52
N GLU A 136 28.53 11.36 7.46
CA GLU A 136 27.59 11.88 6.45
C GLU A 136 26.13 11.83 6.91
N ILE A 137 25.83 11.01 7.90
CA ILE A 137 24.46 10.81 8.42
C ILE A 137 24.45 10.73 9.95
N GLU A 138 23.37 11.21 10.54
CA GLU A 138 23.16 11.17 11.98
C GLU A 138 22.56 9.82 12.42
N THR A 139 22.91 9.39 13.63
CA THR A 139 22.31 8.23 14.30
C THR A 139 21.22 8.67 15.25
N GLY A 140 20.15 7.86 15.34
CA GLY A 140 19.07 8.10 16.30
C GLY A 140 18.01 6.99 16.27
N ARG A 141 17.17 6.96 17.29
CA ARG A 141 16.09 5.98 17.39
C ARG A 141 15.09 6.17 16.24
N GLY A 142 14.97 5.16 15.37
CA GLY A 142 14.07 5.18 14.20
C GLY A 142 14.67 5.86 12.96
N LEU A 143 15.89 6.39 13.03
CA LEU A 143 16.65 6.83 11.86
C LEU A 143 17.29 5.64 11.14
N ASN A 144 17.57 5.82 9.85
CA ASN A 144 18.32 4.85 9.03
C ASN A 144 17.72 3.43 9.03
N GLN A 145 16.39 3.34 9.03
CA GLN A 145 15.71 2.04 8.94
C GLN A 145 15.97 1.41 7.56
N GLN A 146 16.20 0.11 7.59
CA GLN A 146 16.33 -0.68 6.37
C GLN A 146 15.08 -0.57 5.50
N LEU A 147 15.29 -0.29 4.22
CA LEU A 147 14.21 -0.19 3.24
C LEU A 147 13.96 -1.56 2.60
N ALA A 148 12.69 -1.85 2.35
CA ALA A 148 12.28 -3.05 1.61
C ALA A 148 11.89 -2.70 0.17
N PRO A 149 12.14 -3.61 -0.79
CA PRO A 149 11.70 -3.46 -2.17
C PRO A 149 10.16 -3.66 -2.24
N ILE A 150 9.42 -2.57 -2.02
CA ILE A 150 7.96 -2.58 -1.99
C ILE A 150 7.42 -2.17 -3.35
N ARG A 151 6.70 -3.07 -4.01
CA ARG A 151 5.98 -2.78 -5.26
C ARG A 151 4.79 -1.86 -5.00
N ALA A 152 4.53 -0.96 -5.95
CA ALA A 152 3.33 -0.14 -5.93
C ALA A 152 2.06 -0.99 -6.06
N GLY A 153 1.04 -0.66 -5.29
CA GLY A 153 -0.27 -1.31 -5.39
C GLY A 153 -1.16 -0.63 -6.43
N ASP A 154 -2.02 -1.43 -7.08
CA ASP A 154 -2.81 -0.99 -8.24
C ASP A 154 -3.86 0.08 -7.94
N THR A 155 -4.24 0.28 -6.69
CA THR A 155 -5.37 1.14 -6.30
C THR A 155 -4.97 2.33 -5.43
N ARG A 156 -3.68 2.48 -5.08
CA ARG A 156 -3.23 3.50 -4.14
C ARG A 156 -2.07 4.29 -4.69
N TRP A 157 -2.31 5.51 -5.14
CA TRP A 157 -1.26 6.42 -5.62
C TRP A 157 -0.13 6.63 -4.61
N GLY A 158 -0.45 6.72 -3.33
CA GLY A 158 0.56 6.83 -2.28
C GLY A 158 1.55 5.66 -2.23
N SER A 159 1.19 4.46 -2.70
CA SER A 159 2.11 3.34 -2.82
C SER A 159 3.10 3.51 -3.98
N HIS A 160 2.69 4.16 -5.07
CA HIS A 160 3.57 4.53 -6.19
C HIS A 160 4.65 5.51 -5.74
N TYR A 161 4.24 6.59 -5.05
CA TYR A 161 5.20 7.54 -4.46
C TYR A 161 6.19 6.84 -3.51
N LYS A 162 5.69 6.00 -2.61
CA LYS A 162 6.54 5.27 -1.66
C LYS A 162 7.51 4.31 -2.36
N SER A 163 7.04 3.60 -3.40
CA SER A 163 7.88 2.72 -4.21
C SER A 163 9.01 3.52 -4.88
N LEU A 164 8.68 4.65 -5.52
CA LEU A 164 9.66 5.51 -6.17
C LEU A 164 10.71 6.05 -5.19
N VAL A 165 10.27 6.57 -4.03
CA VAL A 165 11.19 7.06 -2.97
C VAL A 165 12.09 5.94 -2.46
N ASN A 166 11.55 4.73 -2.25
CA ASN A 166 12.35 3.59 -1.79
C ASN A 166 13.38 3.19 -2.85
N VAL A 167 12.99 3.08 -4.12
CA VAL A 167 13.92 2.76 -5.21
C VAL A 167 15.01 3.81 -5.31
N SER A 168 14.66 5.10 -5.27
CA SER A 168 15.65 6.19 -5.29
C SER A 168 16.66 6.10 -4.14
N ARG A 169 16.20 5.80 -2.92
CA ARG A 169 17.07 5.67 -1.76
C ARG A 169 17.94 4.40 -1.76
N MET A 170 17.46 3.34 -2.40
CA MET A 170 18.17 2.06 -2.51
C MET A 170 18.94 1.94 -3.83
N PHE A 171 18.93 2.98 -4.67
CA PHE A 171 19.39 2.89 -6.06
C PHE A 171 20.77 2.26 -6.19
N ASP A 172 21.75 2.80 -5.48
CA ASP A 172 23.13 2.29 -5.53
C ASP A 172 23.25 0.84 -5.03
N SER A 173 22.49 0.48 -3.99
CA SER A 173 22.48 -0.91 -3.49
C SER A 173 21.80 -1.87 -4.46
N ILE A 174 20.80 -1.38 -5.20
CA ILE A 174 20.13 -2.15 -6.27
C ILE A 174 21.11 -2.36 -7.42
N MET A 175 21.87 -1.34 -7.83
CA MET A 175 22.86 -1.45 -8.89
C MET A 175 23.96 -2.46 -8.55
N ASP A 176 24.49 -2.43 -7.32
CA ASP A 176 25.48 -3.41 -6.86
C ASP A 176 24.94 -4.86 -6.94
N VAL A 177 23.65 -5.06 -6.58
CA VAL A 177 23.01 -6.38 -6.68
C VAL A 177 22.82 -6.83 -8.13
N LEU A 178 22.48 -5.91 -9.03
CA LEU A 178 22.33 -6.22 -10.46
C LEU A 178 23.66 -6.60 -11.10
N GLU A 179 24.75 -5.89 -10.78
CA GLU A 179 26.09 -6.22 -11.24
C GLU A 179 26.53 -7.63 -10.80
N ILE A 180 26.22 -8.01 -9.55
CA ILE A 180 26.53 -9.36 -9.06
C ILE A 180 25.70 -10.43 -9.81
N ILE A 181 24.40 -10.17 -10.06
CA ILE A 181 23.53 -11.06 -10.83
C ILE A 181 24.06 -11.26 -12.25
N GLU A 182 24.54 -10.18 -12.88
CA GLU A 182 25.12 -10.24 -14.22
C GLU A 182 26.40 -11.08 -14.26
N LEU A 183 27.30 -10.86 -13.30
CA LEU A 183 28.56 -11.63 -13.18
C LEU A 183 28.31 -13.11 -12.89
N GLU A 184 27.26 -13.47 -12.16
CA GLU A 184 26.88 -14.86 -11.90
C GLU A 184 26.25 -15.54 -13.13
N GLY A 185 25.95 -14.80 -14.22
CA GLY A 185 25.30 -15.32 -15.43
C GLY A 185 23.83 -15.67 -15.22
N GLU A 186 23.23 -15.21 -14.11
CA GLU A 186 21.84 -15.47 -13.73
C GLU A 186 20.89 -14.33 -14.15
N THR A 187 21.22 -13.57 -15.21
CA THR A 187 20.42 -12.42 -15.64
C THR A 187 19.01 -12.85 -16.03
N PRO A 188 17.98 -12.48 -15.28
CA PRO A 188 16.62 -12.84 -15.63
C PRO A 188 16.17 -12.15 -16.92
N PRO A 189 15.33 -12.80 -17.74
CA PRO A 189 14.84 -12.22 -19.00
C PRO A 189 14.21 -10.83 -18.87
N GLN A 190 13.69 -10.50 -17.67
CA GLN A 190 13.06 -9.21 -17.37
C GLN A 190 14.04 -8.02 -17.35
N LEU A 191 15.35 -8.27 -17.25
CA LEU A 191 16.38 -7.24 -17.23
C LEU A 191 17.02 -7.00 -18.60
N TYR A 192 16.76 -7.83 -19.59
CA TYR A 192 17.26 -7.60 -20.94
C TYR A 192 16.71 -6.27 -21.48
N GLY A 193 17.60 -5.30 -21.73
CA GLY A 193 17.26 -3.95 -22.19
C GLY A 193 17.17 -2.87 -21.11
N MET A 194 17.25 -3.21 -19.82
CA MET A 194 17.30 -2.23 -18.71
C MET A 194 18.73 -1.89 -18.30
N MET A 195 19.71 -2.74 -18.61
CA MET A 195 21.12 -2.52 -18.28
C MET A 195 21.75 -1.60 -19.31
N PRO A 196 22.56 -0.60 -18.87
CA PRO A 196 23.34 0.19 -19.80
C PRO A 196 24.29 -0.73 -20.59
N LEU A 197 24.30 -0.57 -21.91
CA LEU A 197 25.32 -1.21 -22.74
C LEU A 197 26.66 -0.62 -22.29
N HIS A 198 27.50 -1.44 -21.68
CA HIS A 198 28.91 -1.08 -21.44
C HIS A 198 29.59 -1.05 -22.81
N GLU A 199 29.82 0.16 -23.36
CA GLU A 199 30.75 0.41 -24.44
C GLU A 199 32.21 0.49 -23.89
#